data_4861f84930ac0353facb783f314317b5
#
_entry.id   4861f84930ac0353facb783f314317b5
#
_cell.length_a   1.000
_cell.length_b   1.000
_cell.length_c   1.000
_cell.angle_alpha   90.00
_cell.angle_beta   90.00
_cell.angle_gamma   90.00
#
_symmetry.space_group_name_H-M   'P 1'
#
loop_
_entity.id
_entity.type
_entity.pdbx_description
1 polymer ?
#
loop_
_entity_poly.entity_id
_entity_poly.type
_entity_poly.pdbx_seq_one_letter_code
_entity_poly.pdbx_strand_id
1 'polypeptide(L)'
;MSANDVMLGGGNATGMFYVAPENTALPAYPGASLSSWTKVGDVSEDGITADLKRSFTALKNWAGKIKRQQPSKDPQEVKVPIMDTTKTVLETVFGNNKVTTEAATSSHGNLIKVDMSNGDTPGASAFLFIMKDGDRLSMLGTESGFVSSLDSLSFKPDDAVNWIATISSDKFVFVTDDGDIES
;
A
#
# COMPACT_ATOMS: atom_id res chain seq x y z
N MET A 1 29.67 12.47 -3.18
CA MET A 1 28.43 11.76 -2.79
C MET A 1 28.63 11.26 -1.37
N SER A 2 27.86 11.79 -0.45
CA SER A 2 27.84 11.27 0.93
C SER A 2 27.21 9.87 0.94
N ALA A 3 27.68 8.97 1.81
CA ALA A 3 27.05 7.66 1.99
C ALA A 3 25.57 7.76 2.39
N ASN A 4 25.12 8.94 2.80
CA ASN A 4 23.75 9.24 3.19
C ASN A 4 22.80 9.53 1.99
N ASP A 5 23.32 9.63 0.77
CA ASP A 5 22.50 9.92 -0.41
C ASP A 5 21.77 8.67 -0.95
N VAL A 6 22.14 7.48 -0.48
CA VAL A 6 21.52 6.21 -0.86
C VAL A 6 20.56 5.78 0.24
N MET A 7 19.29 5.73 -0.07
CA MET A 7 18.27 5.16 0.82
C MET A 7 18.18 3.65 0.57
N LEU A 8 18.41 2.86 1.59
CA LEU A 8 18.15 1.43 1.56
C LEU A 8 16.69 1.22 1.97
N GLY A 9 15.92 0.56 1.13
CA GLY A 9 14.58 0.10 1.48
C GLY A 9 14.62 -1.09 2.44
N GLY A 10 15.46 -0.99 3.47
CA GLY A 10 15.73 -2.07 4.40
C GLY A 10 14.90 -1.96 5.66
N GLY A 11 14.04 -2.93 5.89
CA GLY A 11 13.29 -3.06 7.11
C GLY A 11 14.19 -3.32 8.31
N ASN A 12 14.56 -2.28 9.03
CA ASN A 12 14.74 -2.47 10.44
C ASN A 12 13.35 -2.37 11.08
N ALA A 13 12.68 -3.49 11.07
CA ALA A 13 11.59 -3.92 11.95
C ALA A 13 10.27 -3.14 11.96
N THR A 14 9.98 -2.21 11.07
CA THR A 14 8.63 -1.65 10.99
C THR A 14 8.35 -1.00 9.65
N GLY A 15 8.43 -1.77 8.56
CA GLY A 15 7.70 -1.41 7.35
C GLY A 15 6.22 -1.46 7.69
N MET A 16 5.62 -0.31 7.95
CA MET A 16 4.28 -0.26 8.47
C MET A 16 3.33 0.17 7.38
N PHE A 17 2.32 -0.63 7.18
CA PHE A 17 1.21 -0.32 6.31
C PHE A 17 0.02 0.15 7.15
N TYR A 18 -0.55 1.28 6.77
CA TYR A 18 -1.68 1.90 7.45
C TYR A 18 -2.81 2.17 6.46
N VAL A 19 -4.03 2.13 6.97
CA VAL A 19 -5.26 2.50 6.25
C VAL A 19 -6.04 3.53 7.05
N ALA A 20 -6.72 4.41 6.35
CA ALA A 20 -7.67 5.37 6.93
C ALA A 20 -8.88 5.54 6.00
N PRO A 21 -9.98 6.15 6.47
CA PRO A 21 -11.10 6.50 5.60
C PRO A 21 -10.63 7.34 4.40
N GLU A 22 -11.30 7.16 3.27
CA GLU A 22 -11.02 7.92 2.04
C GLU A 22 -10.98 9.43 2.33
N ASN A 23 -10.08 10.15 1.64
CA ASN A 23 -9.82 11.58 1.81
C ASN A 23 -9.24 11.97 3.19
N THR A 24 -8.69 11.02 3.95
CA THR A 24 -7.88 11.35 5.11
C THR A 24 -6.57 11.98 4.63
N ALA A 25 -6.28 13.19 5.11
CA ALA A 25 -5.06 13.89 4.75
C ALA A 25 -3.81 13.09 5.14
N LEU A 26 -2.83 13.07 4.25
CA LEU A 26 -1.54 12.45 4.54
C LEU A 26 -0.82 13.21 5.66
N PRO A 27 -0.02 12.53 6.49
CA PRO A 27 0.83 13.19 7.47
C PRO A 27 1.74 14.22 6.79
N ALA A 28 2.00 15.34 7.46
CA ALA A 28 2.82 16.42 6.89
C ALA A 28 4.29 15.98 6.69
N TYR A 29 4.77 15.06 7.50
CA TYR A 29 6.12 14.50 7.44
C TYR A 29 6.13 13.06 8.00
N PRO A 30 7.11 12.22 7.62
CA PRO A 30 7.30 10.91 8.21
C PRO A 30 7.54 11.03 9.72
N GLY A 31 6.81 10.30 10.54
CA GLY A 31 6.89 10.42 12.01
C GLY A 31 5.88 11.37 12.64
N ALA A 32 5.05 12.07 11.88
CA ALA A 32 3.90 12.79 12.40
C ALA A 32 2.88 11.85 13.07
N SER A 33 1.99 12.42 13.89
CA SER A 33 0.95 11.64 14.58
C SER A 33 0.03 10.92 13.59
N LEU A 34 -0.21 9.63 13.83
CA LEU A 34 -1.05 8.75 13.03
C LEU A 34 -2.39 8.43 13.71
N SER A 35 -2.93 9.34 14.51
CA SER A 35 -4.15 9.12 15.29
C SER A 35 -5.39 8.77 14.46
N SER A 36 -5.45 9.22 13.20
CA SER A 36 -6.53 8.92 12.25
C SER A 36 -6.27 7.69 11.39
N TRP A 37 -5.13 7.03 11.58
CA TRP A 37 -4.66 5.91 10.77
C TRP A 37 -4.68 4.62 11.57
N THR A 38 -5.14 3.56 10.97
CA THR A 38 -5.15 2.21 11.56
C THR A 38 -4.01 1.40 10.96
N LYS A 39 -3.15 0.82 11.81
CA LYS A 39 -2.13 -0.11 11.36
C LYS A 39 -2.81 -1.36 10.79
N VAL A 40 -2.48 -1.71 9.55
CA VAL A 40 -3.00 -2.90 8.87
C VAL A 40 -2.16 -4.12 9.24
N GLY A 41 -0.85 -4.04 9.04
CA GLY A 41 0.05 -5.15 9.31
C GLY A 41 1.49 -4.83 8.91
N ASP A 42 2.34 -5.82 9.10
CA ASP A 42 3.74 -5.75 8.72
C ASP A 42 3.91 -6.22 7.26
N VAL A 43 4.81 -5.56 6.54
CA VAL A 43 5.17 -5.89 5.16
C VAL A 43 6.28 -6.93 5.17
N SER A 44 6.27 -7.88 4.24
CA SER A 44 7.32 -8.89 4.13
C SER A 44 8.68 -8.26 3.77
N GLU A 45 9.75 -9.05 3.93
CA GLU A 45 11.12 -8.64 3.60
C GLU A 45 11.31 -8.26 2.11
N ASP A 46 10.42 -8.71 1.24
CA ASP A 46 10.40 -8.31 -0.18
C ASP A 46 10.07 -6.81 -0.37
N GLY A 47 9.52 -6.17 0.67
CA GLY A 47 9.18 -4.76 0.66
C GLY A 47 7.99 -4.44 -0.24
N ILE A 48 7.76 -3.14 -0.45
CA ILE A 48 6.73 -2.64 -1.36
C ILE A 48 7.32 -2.29 -2.72
N THR A 49 6.56 -2.51 -3.78
CA THR A 49 6.95 -2.12 -5.14
C THR A 49 5.97 -1.10 -5.68
N ALA A 50 6.47 0.08 -6.07
CA ALA A 50 5.68 1.13 -6.68
C ALA A 50 5.91 1.16 -8.20
N ASP A 51 4.86 0.95 -8.97
CA ASP A 51 4.85 1.08 -10.43
C ASP A 51 4.27 2.42 -10.83
N LEU A 52 5.16 3.38 -11.07
CA LEU A 52 4.82 4.75 -11.45
C LEU A 52 4.71 4.85 -12.96
N LYS A 53 3.57 4.44 -13.51
CA LYS A 53 3.30 4.46 -14.94
C LYS A 53 3.26 5.89 -15.48
N ARG A 54 4.12 6.16 -16.46
CA ARG A 54 4.11 7.41 -17.21
C ARG A 54 4.04 7.08 -18.69
N SER A 55 2.89 7.32 -19.30
CA SER A 55 2.72 7.14 -20.74
C SER A 55 2.22 8.44 -21.38
N PHE A 56 2.50 8.61 -22.67
CA PHE A 56 2.08 9.76 -23.45
C PHE A 56 1.40 9.29 -24.72
N THR A 57 0.23 9.83 -25.01
CA THR A 57 -0.44 9.63 -26.29
C THR A 57 -0.03 10.74 -27.23
N ALA A 58 0.56 10.37 -28.36
CA ALA A 58 0.95 11.33 -29.39
C ALA A 58 -0.19 11.54 -30.39
N LEU A 59 -0.71 12.75 -30.45
CA LEU A 59 -1.63 13.17 -31.50
C LEU A 59 -0.82 13.52 -32.76
N LYS A 60 -1.02 12.74 -33.82
CA LYS A 60 -0.33 12.93 -35.09
C LYS A 60 -1.28 13.55 -36.12
N ASN A 61 -0.73 14.38 -37.00
CA ASN A 61 -1.46 14.84 -38.18
C ASN A 61 -1.50 13.73 -39.24
N TRP A 62 -2.23 13.97 -40.33
CA TRP A 62 -2.37 13.02 -41.42
C TRP A 62 -1.03 12.63 -42.10
N ALA A 63 -0.02 13.50 -42.03
CA ALA A 63 1.33 13.22 -42.51
C ALA A 63 2.21 12.48 -41.48
N GLY A 64 1.63 11.97 -40.39
CA GLY A 64 2.34 11.20 -39.36
C GLY A 64 3.19 12.05 -38.39
N LYS A 65 3.21 13.38 -38.53
CA LYS A 65 3.96 14.26 -37.62
C LYS A 65 3.23 14.45 -36.31
N ILE A 66 3.95 14.30 -35.19
CA ILE A 66 3.43 14.55 -33.85
C ILE A 66 3.10 16.04 -33.72
N LYS A 67 1.85 16.37 -33.44
CA LYS A 67 1.36 17.73 -33.20
C LYS A 67 1.23 18.07 -31.73
N ARG A 68 0.92 17.08 -30.91
CA ARG A 68 0.77 17.22 -29.46
C ARG A 68 1.06 15.90 -28.78
N GLN A 69 1.72 15.96 -27.65
CA GLN A 69 1.81 14.86 -26.71
C GLN A 69 0.89 15.16 -25.52
N GLN A 70 0.05 14.22 -25.18
CA GLN A 70 -0.86 14.32 -24.05
C GLN A 70 -0.48 13.22 -23.06
N PRO A 71 -0.22 13.54 -21.77
CA PRO A 71 0.03 12.52 -20.77
C PRO A 71 -1.20 11.63 -20.63
N SER A 72 -0.99 10.33 -20.59
CA SER A 72 -2.03 9.36 -20.25
C SER A 72 -2.28 9.44 -18.73
N LYS A 73 -3.54 9.22 -18.35
CA LYS A 73 -3.94 9.15 -16.94
C LYS A 73 -4.01 7.69 -16.49
N ASP A 74 -2.93 6.95 -16.70
CA ASP A 74 -2.86 5.59 -16.20
C ASP A 74 -2.74 5.63 -14.67
N PRO A 75 -3.53 4.82 -13.93
CA PRO A 75 -3.40 4.76 -12.48
C PRO A 75 -2.00 4.27 -12.10
N GLN A 76 -1.48 4.80 -11.02
CA GLN A 76 -0.26 4.32 -10.39
C GLN A 76 -0.61 3.14 -9.49
N GLU A 77 0.30 2.20 -9.38
CA GLU A 77 0.07 0.97 -8.63
C GLU A 77 1.18 0.75 -7.61
N VAL A 78 0.78 0.33 -6.41
CA VAL A 78 1.70 -0.07 -5.35
C VAL A 78 1.36 -1.50 -4.93
N LYS A 79 2.33 -2.38 -5.03
CA LYS A 79 2.23 -3.79 -4.65
C LYS A 79 2.78 -3.99 -3.25
N VAL A 80 1.99 -4.60 -2.38
CA VAL A 80 2.25 -4.74 -0.95
C VAL A 80 2.09 -6.18 -0.53
N PRO A 81 3.18 -6.88 -0.16
CA PRO A 81 3.12 -8.19 0.45
C PRO A 81 2.91 -8.08 1.96
N ILE A 82 1.71 -8.38 2.44
CA ILE A 82 1.33 -8.30 3.85
C ILE A 82 1.47 -9.68 4.49
N MET A 83 2.24 -9.79 5.56
CA MET A 83 2.49 -11.07 6.25
C MET A 83 1.42 -11.43 7.27
N ASP A 84 0.76 -10.42 7.84
CA ASP A 84 -0.22 -10.65 8.89
C ASP A 84 -1.55 -11.17 8.33
N THR A 85 -2.17 -12.08 9.06
CA THR A 85 -3.54 -12.56 8.77
C THR A 85 -4.47 -12.14 9.91
N THR A 86 -4.64 -10.83 10.06
CA THR A 86 -5.54 -10.25 11.05
C THR A 86 -6.87 -9.85 10.43
N LYS A 87 -7.87 -9.61 11.28
CA LYS A 87 -9.16 -9.09 10.80
C LYS A 87 -8.99 -7.78 9.99
N THR A 88 -8.15 -6.87 10.48
CA THR A 88 -7.89 -5.58 9.82
C THR A 88 -7.28 -5.76 8.43
N VAL A 89 -6.32 -6.67 8.28
CA VAL A 89 -5.74 -7.01 6.97
C VAL A 89 -6.83 -7.51 6.03
N LEU A 90 -7.62 -8.47 6.48
CA LEU A 90 -8.66 -9.09 5.66
C LEU A 90 -9.77 -8.09 5.28
N GLU A 91 -10.17 -7.22 6.20
CA GLU A 91 -11.11 -6.13 5.92
C GLU A 91 -10.55 -5.11 4.92
N THR A 92 -9.25 -4.80 5.00
CA THR A 92 -8.60 -3.89 4.05
C THR A 92 -8.51 -4.50 2.65
N VAL A 93 -8.23 -5.81 2.59
CA VAL A 93 -8.00 -6.53 1.33
C VAL A 93 -9.30 -6.93 0.64
N PHE A 94 -10.30 -7.40 1.39
CA PHE A 94 -11.57 -7.92 0.85
C PHE A 94 -12.77 -7.00 1.04
N GLY A 95 -12.66 -6.02 1.94
CA GLY A 95 -13.75 -5.15 2.35
C GLY A 95 -14.44 -5.62 3.62
N ASN A 96 -14.94 -4.66 4.40
CA ASN A 96 -15.58 -4.93 5.71
C ASN A 96 -16.83 -5.79 5.62
N ASN A 97 -17.56 -5.72 4.51
CA ASN A 97 -18.78 -6.49 4.27
C ASN A 97 -18.54 -7.97 4.00
N LYS A 98 -17.31 -8.35 3.67
CA LYS A 98 -16.92 -9.74 3.38
C LYS A 98 -16.25 -10.46 4.53
N VAL A 99 -15.93 -9.76 5.61
CA VAL A 99 -15.24 -10.32 6.77
C VAL A 99 -16.21 -10.41 7.95
N THR A 100 -16.41 -11.61 8.45
CA THR A 100 -17.23 -11.86 9.63
C THR A 100 -16.41 -12.54 10.72
N THR A 101 -16.75 -12.28 11.97
CA THR A 101 -16.11 -12.90 13.12
C THR A 101 -17.08 -13.71 13.93
N GLU A 102 -16.65 -14.85 14.41
CA GLU A 102 -17.41 -15.73 15.30
C GLU A 102 -16.62 -15.93 16.59
N ALA A 103 -17.30 -15.73 17.71
CA ALA A 103 -16.66 -15.87 19.03
C ALA A 103 -16.25 -17.32 19.31
N ALA A 104 -15.25 -17.49 20.16
CA ALA A 104 -14.80 -18.79 20.63
C ALA A 104 -15.94 -19.55 21.30
N THR A 105 -15.96 -20.87 21.06
CA THR A 105 -16.84 -21.82 21.73
C THR A 105 -16.02 -22.91 22.42
N SER A 106 -16.67 -23.92 23.01
CA SER A 106 -15.95 -25.06 23.55
C SER A 106 -15.26 -25.92 22.47
N SER A 107 -15.62 -25.74 21.19
CA SER A 107 -15.13 -26.55 20.07
C SER A 107 -14.07 -25.83 19.23
N HIS A 108 -13.99 -24.50 19.31
CA HIS A 108 -13.02 -23.70 18.52
C HIS A 108 -12.74 -22.33 19.18
N GLY A 109 -11.58 -21.76 18.87
CA GLY A 109 -11.25 -20.37 19.22
C GLY A 109 -12.05 -19.35 18.38
N ASN A 110 -11.71 -18.07 18.51
CA ASN A 110 -12.28 -17.02 17.66
C ASN A 110 -12.00 -17.32 16.18
N LEU A 111 -13.02 -17.26 15.35
CA LEU A 111 -12.90 -17.48 13.92
C LEU A 111 -13.04 -16.15 13.17
N ILE A 112 -12.25 -15.98 12.14
CA ILE A 112 -12.39 -14.93 11.13
C ILE A 112 -12.76 -15.63 9.83
N LYS A 113 -13.93 -15.32 9.29
CA LYS A 113 -14.43 -15.90 8.04
C LYS A 113 -14.41 -14.82 6.98
N VAL A 114 -13.86 -15.11 5.82
CA VAL A 114 -13.78 -14.22 4.67
C VAL A 114 -14.52 -14.84 3.50
N ASP A 115 -15.42 -14.10 2.92
CA ASP A 115 -16.03 -14.44 1.63
C ASP A 115 -15.11 -13.96 0.49
N MET A 116 -14.43 -14.91 -0.14
CA MET A 116 -13.51 -14.64 -1.27
C MET A 116 -14.21 -14.64 -2.64
N SER A 117 -15.54 -14.58 -2.66
CA SER A 117 -16.27 -14.51 -3.93
C SER A 117 -15.95 -13.23 -4.71
N ASN A 118 -15.87 -13.35 -6.04
CA ASN A 118 -15.75 -12.19 -6.91
C ASN A 118 -17.05 -11.37 -6.88
N GLY A 119 -16.92 -10.04 -7.02
CA GLY A 119 -18.08 -9.20 -7.23
C GLY A 119 -18.00 -7.84 -6.57
N ASP A 120 -17.47 -7.74 -5.36
CA ASP A 120 -17.31 -6.45 -4.68
C ASP A 120 -15.84 -6.18 -4.42
N THR A 121 -15.35 -5.08 -4.93
CA THR A 121 -14.04 -4.54 -4.53
C THR A 121 -14.18 -3.75 -3.24
N PRO A 122 -13.17 -3.74 -2.36
CA PRO A 122 -13.13 -2.80 -1.25
C PRO A 122 -13.36 -1.38 -1.74
N GLY A 123 -14.09 -0.58 -0.98
CA GLY A 123 -14.26 0.85 -1.25
C GLY A 123 -12.92 1.58 -1.26
N ALA A 124 -12.93 2.80 -1.80
CA ALA A 124 -11.75 3.65 -1.73
C ALA A 124 -11.38 3.97 -0.28
N SER A 125 -10.09 4.02 -0.02
CA SER A 125 -9.51 4.31 1.28
C SER A 125 -8.22 5.13 1.10
N ALA A 126 -7.79 5.79 2.15
CA ALA A 126 -6.45 6.36 2.20
C ALA A 126 -5.44 5.29 2.64
N PHE A 127 -4.29 5.24 2.00
CA PHE A 127 -3.23 4.26 2.29
C PHE A 127 -1.91 4.97 2.55
N LEU A 128 -1.17 4.46 3.53
CA LEU A 128 0.11 5.02 3.94
C LEU A 128 1.10 3.92 4.24
N PHE A 129 2.28 4.02 3.66
CA PHE A 129 3.44 3.16 3.90
C PHE A 129 4.53 3.99 4.54
N ILE A 130 5.05 3.55 5.67
CA ILE A 130 6.18 4.19 6.35
C ILE A 130 7.35 3.23 6.30
N MET A 131 8.49 3.74 5.83
CA MET A 131 9.75 3.02 5.71
C MET A 131 10.78 3.73 6.58
N LYS A 132 11.60 2.95 7.26
CA LYS A 132 12.70 3.47 8.09
C LYS A 132 14.02 2.91 7.58
N ASP A 133 15.02 3.78 7.43
CA ASP A 133 16.41 3.41 7.15
C ASP A 133 17.33 4.17 8.09
N GLY A 134 17.84 3.47 9.11
CA GLY A 134 18.59 4.12 10.21
C GLY A 134 17.73 5.17 10.91
N ASP A 135 18.14 6.42 10.86
CA ASP A 135 17.39 7.56 11.41
C ASP A 135 16.50 8.26 10.38
N ARG A 136 16.63 7.92 9.09
CA ARG A 136 15.78 8.46 8.02
C ARG A 136 14.43 7.79 7.99
N LEU A 137 13.40 8.59 7.88
CA LEU A 137 12.04 8.14 7.67
C LEU A 137 11.56 8.57 6.29
N SER A 138 10.85 7.67 5.63
CA SER A 138 10.19 7.97 4.36
C SER A 138 8.77 7.46 4.41
N MET A 139 7.89 8.14 3.72
CA MET A 139 6.52 7.70 3.55
C MET A 139 6.08 7.77 2.10
N LEU A 140 5.28 6.81 1.70
CA LEU A 140 4.57 6.78 0.44
C LEU A 140 3.09 6.64 0.77
N GLY A 141 2.23 7.50 0.23
CA GLY A 141 0.82 7.43 0.54
C GLY A 141 -0.09 8.02 -0.51
N THR A 142 -1.36 7.69 -0.36
CA THR A 142 -2.46 8.27 -1.14
C THR A 142 -3.65 8.54 -0.25
N GLU A 143 -4.37 9.64 -0.52
CA GLU A 143 -5.60 9.99 0.20
C GLU A 143 -6.83 9.25 -0.33
N SER A 144 -6.75 8.74 -1.58
CA SER A 144 -7.82 7.95 -2.19
C SER A 144 -7.18 6.91 -3.13
N GLY A 145 -7.38 5.66 -2.80
CA GLY A 145 -6.96 4.51 -3.58
C GLY A 145 -7.85 3.32 -3.30
N PHE A 146 -7.69 2.25 -4.03
CA PHE A 146 -8.44 1.01 -3.81
C PHE A 146 -7.58 -0.21 -4.12
N VAL A 147 -7.90 -1.32 -3.48
CA VAL A 147 -7.25 -2.60 -3.79
C VAL A 147 -7.80 -3.10 -5.12
N SER A 148 -6.97 -3.02 -6.15
CA SER A 148 -7.35 -3.35 -7.54
C SER A 148 -7.20 -4.83 -7.86
N SER A 149 -6.25 -5.51 -7.24
CA SER A 149 -6.03 -6.94 -7.42
C SER A 149 -5.32 -7.58 -6.23
N LEU A 150 -5.45 -8.88 -6.15
CA LEU A 150 -4.75 -9.76 -5.22
C LEU A 150 -4.02 -10.80 -6.03
N ASP A 151 -2.78 -11.07 -5.66
CA ASP A 151 -2.04 -12.20 -6.22
C ASP A 151 -2.54 -13.53 -5.63
N SER A 152 -2.14 -14.62 -6.24
CA SER A 152 -2.47 -15.96 -5.75
C SER A 152 -1.87 -16.22 -4.38
N LEU A 153 -2.68 -16.76 -3.47
CA LEU A 153 -2.22 -17.23 -2.17
C LEU A 153 -1.48 -18.57 -2.31
N SER A 154 -0.36 -18.66 -1.62
CA SER A 154 0.40 -19.92 -1.51
C SER A 154 0.47 -20.35 -0.06
N PHE A 155 0.05 -21.58 0.20
CA PHE A 155 0.14 -22.23 1.51
C PHE A 155 1.25 -23.27 1.45
N LYS A 156 2.41 -22.96 2.01
CA LYS A 156 3.56 -23.86 2.05
C LYS A 156 3.98 -24.10 3.49
N PRO A 157 4.51 -25.30 3.84
CA PRO A 157 4.90 -25.62 5.22
C PRO A 157 5.98 -24.72 5.80
N ASP A 158 6.89 -24.22 4.96
CA ASP A 158 8.09 -23.50 5.36
C ASP A 158 8.07 -22.02 4.95
N ASP A 159 6.89 -21.48 4.62
CA ASP A 159 6.77 -20.10 4.13
C ASP A 159 5.56 -19.41 4.77
N ALA A 160 5.69 -18.11 5.02
CA ALA A 160 4.59 -17.30 5.52
C ALA A 160 3.51 -17.14 4.45
N VAL A 161 2.25 -17.13 4.87
CA VAL A 161 1.13 -16.77 3.99
C VAL A 161 1.17 -15.26 3.77
N ASN A 162 1.53 -14.84 2.58
CA ASN A 162 1.59 -13.43 2.21
C ASN A 162 0.34 -13.03 1.41
N TRP A 163 -0.32 -11.98 1.87
CA TRP A 163 -1.41 -11.33 1.14
C TRP A 163 -0.82 -10.25 0.25
N ILE A 164 -0.61 -10.56 -1.02
CA ILE A 164 -0.02 -9.61 -1.96
C ILE A 164 -1.14 -8.80 -2.61
N ALA A 165 -1.35 -7.60 -2.10
CA ALA A 165 -2.35 -6.67 -2.59
C ALA A 165 -1.73 -5.63 -3.53
N THR A 166 -2.41 -5.32 -4.64
CA THR A 166 -2.09 -4.20 -5.50
C THR A 166 -3.07 -3.06 -5.22
N ILE A 167 -2.54 -1.92 -4.82
CA ILE A 167 -3.30 -0.71 -4.55
C ILE A 167 -3.13 0.24 -5.73
N SER A 168 -4.24 0.63 -6.34
CA SER A 168 -4.28 1.58 -7.45
C SER A 168 -4.78 2.93 -6.99
N SER A 169 -4.16 3.99 -7.48
CA SER A 169 -4.56 5.38 -7.22
C SER A 169 -4.12 6.29 -8.37
N ASP A 170 -4.83 7.38 -8.56
CA ASP A 170 -4.44 8.44 -9.52
C ASP A 170 -3.21 9.22 -9.05
N LYS A 171 -2.93 9.22 -7.74
CA LYS A 171 -1.86 10.00 -7.16
C LYS A 171 -1.28 9.34 -5.91
N PHE A 172 0.01 9.06 -5.95
CA PHE A 172 0.81 8.78 -4.76
C PHE A 172 1.72 9.96 -4.46
N VAL A 173 1.95 10.20 -3.18
CA VAL A 173 2.88 11.22 -2.67
C VAL A 173 3.99 10.50 -1.91
N PHE A 174 5.22 10.80 -2.28
CA PHE A 174 6.40 10.32 -1.57
C PHE A 174 7.03 11.48 -0.81
N VAL A 175 7.29 11.28 0.47
CA VAL A 175 8.00 12.25 1.33
C VAL A 175 9.11 11.51 2.05
N THR A 176 10.28 12.08 2.05
CA THR A 176 11.44 11.56 2.77
C THR A 176 12.03 12.65 3.65
N ASP A 177 12.51 12.25 4.81
CA ASP A 177 13.36 13.06 5.66
C ASP A 177 14.81 12.85 5.19
N ASP A 178 15.58 13.89 5.01
CA ASP A 178 17.00 13.81 4.64
C ASP A 178 17.92 13.52 5.84
N GLY A 179 17.35 13.50 7.05
CA GLY A 179 18.05 13.19 8.29
C GLY A 179 18.82 14.36 8.89
N ASP A 180 18.87 15.50 8.21
CA ASP A 180 19.50 16.71 8.74
C ASP A 180 18.46 17.54 9.51
N ILE A 181 18.42 17.36 10.82
CA ILE A 181 17.66 18.27 11.71
C ILE A 181 18.55 19.47 11.95
N GLU A 182 18.17 20.63 11.40
CA GLU A 182 18.81 21.88 11.77
C GLU A 182 18.58 22.13 13.27
N SER A 183 19.68 22.15 14.02
CA SER A 183 19.72 22.39 15.47
C SER A 183 19.68 23.88 15.81
#